data_b7a0d02d8f8930563c9d467f7fe7daf0
#
_entry.id   b7a0d02d8f8930563c9d467f7fe7daf0
#
_cell.length_a   1.000
_cell.length_b   1.000
_cell.length_c   1.000
_cell.angle_alpha   90.00
_cell.angle_beta   90.00
_cell.angle_gamma   90.00
#
_symmetry.space_group_name_H-M   'P 1'
#
loop_
_entity.id
_entity.type
_entity.pdbx_description
1 polymer ?
#
loop_
_entity_poly.entity_id
_entity_poly.type
_entity_poly.pdbx_seq_one_letter_code
_entity_poly.pdbx_strand_id
1 'polypeptide(L)'
;MTTKQLTVLNKLGIHARPAAQFVRVAGRFQSDVTVEKDDESVDGKSIMGLMMLAVGCGAVIKVTADGPDEEETLQALQELVEGKFGED
;
A
#
# COMPACT_ATOMS: atom_id res chain seq x y z
N MET A 1 -14.33 4.86 7.05
CA MET A 1 -12.92 4.49 7.22
C MET A 1 -12.80 2.97 7.35
N THR A 2 -12.00 2.37 6.50
CA THR A 2 -11.80 0.92 6.48
C THR A 2 -10.31 0.63 6.48
N THR A 3 -9.90 -0.38 7.24
CA THR A 3 -8.48 -0.71 7.42
C THR A 3 -8.25 -2.19 7.19
N LYS A 4 -7.14 -2.52 6.52
CA LYS A 4 -6.70 -3.91 6.37
C LYS A 4 -5.22 -4.02 6.68
N GLN A 5 -4.81 -5.16 7.23
CA GLN A 5 -3.41 -5.50 7.38
C GLN A 5 -3.01 -6.39 6.23
N LEU A 6 -1.93 -6.03 5.56
CA LEU A 6 -1.43 -6.75 4.39
C LEU A 6 0.02 -7.12 4.61
N THR A 7 0.40 -8.33 4.18
CA THR A 7 1.78 -8.79 4.27
C THR A 7 2.43 -8.64 2.91
N VAL A 8 3.59 -8.01 2.90
CA VAL A 8 4.36 -7.80 1.66
C VAL A 8 5.16 -9.07 1.39
N LEU A 9 4.94 -9.69 0.24
CA LEU A 9 5.46 -11.03 -0.07
C LEU A 9 6.56 -11.04 -1.12
N ASN A 10 6.73 -9.97 -1.89
CA ASN A 10 7.77 -9.93 -2.91
C ASN A 10 9.15 -9.74 -2.28
N LYS A 11 10.17 -10.31 -2.91
CA LYS A 11 11.51 -10.38 -2.34
C LYS A 11 12.09 -9.04 -1.93
N LEU A 12 11.94 -8.04 -2.77
CA LEU A 12 12.56 -6.73 -2.55
C LEU A 12 11.68 -5.77 -1.75
N GLY A 13 10.46 -6.20 -1.40
CA GLY A 13 9.55 -5.34 -0.66
C GLY A 13 9.08 -4.15 -1.49
N ILE A 14 8.76 -3.05 -0.82
CA ILE A 14 8.26 -1.86 -1.50
C ILE A 14 9.42 -0.92 -1.84
N HIS A 15 10.13 -1.26 -2.93
CA HIS A 15 11.13 -0.38 -3.52
C HIS A 15 10.43 0.54 -4.54
N ALA A 16 11.21 1.26 -5.36
CA ALA A 16 10.65 2.31 -6.22
C ALA A 16 9.53 1.83 -7.14
N ARG A 17 9.69 0.68 -7.77
CA ARG A 17 8.71 0.17 -8.73
C ARG A 17 7.40 -0.22 -8.06
N PRO A 18 7.38 -1.05 -7.01
CA PRO A 18 6.14 -1.33 -6.28
C PRO A 18 5.51 -0.10 -5.67
N ALA A 19 6.33 0.84 -5.17
CA ALA A 19 5.79 2.09 -4.62
C ALA A 19 5.04 2.87 -5.69
N ALA A 20 5.59 2.95 -6.89
CA ALA A 20 4.92 3.63 -8.00
C ALA A 20 3.63 2.93 -8.40
N GLN A 21 3.63 1.59 -8.41
CA GLN A 21 2.43 0.81 -8.72
C GLN A 21 1.34 1.04 -7.67
N PHE A 22 1.73 1.03 -6.40
CA PHE A 22 0.79 1.26 -5.30
C PHE A 22 0.13 2.64 -5.44
N VAL A 23 0.93 3.67 -5.67
CA VAL A 23 0.43 5.03 -5.83
C VAL A 23 -0.50 5.14 -7.04
N ARG A 24 -0.15 4.46 -8.13
CA ARG A 24 -0.99 4.48 -9.34
C ARG A 24 -2.35 3.86 -9.07
N VAL A 25 -2.39 2.72 -8.39
CA VAL A 25 -3.65 2.07 -8.06
C VAL A 25 -4.45 2.93 -7.08
N ALA A 26 -3.80 3.40 -6.00
CA ALA A 26 -4.47 4.26 -5.02
C ALA A 26 -5.02 5.53 -5.66
N GLY A 27 -4.31 6.08 -6.63
CA GLY A 27 -4.71 7.30 -7.32
C GLY A 27 -5.95 7.17 -8.19
N ARG A 28 -6.39 5.95 -8.48
CA ARG A 28 -7.63 5.73 -9.25
C ARG A 28 -8.87 5.99 -8.42
N PHE A 29 -8.73 6.07 -7.12
CA PHE A 29 -9.86 6.16 -6.19
C PHE A 29 -9.86 7.52 -5.52
N GLN A 30 -11.06 7.92 -5.04
CA GLN A 30 -11.23 9.20 -4.37
C GLN A 30 -10.84 9.15 -2.90
N SER A 31 -10.89 7.97 -2.30
CA SER A 31 -10.60 7.80 -0.89
C SER A 31 -9.17 8.19 -0.57
N ASP A 32 -8.97 8.79 0.60
CA ASP A 32 -7.64 8.99 1.13
C ASP A 32 -7.05 7.66 1.56
N VAL A 33 -5.76 7.46 1.31
CA VAL A 33 -5.09 6.20 1.64
C VAL A 33 -3.90 6.51 2.54
N THR A 34 -3.85 5.82 3.67
CA THR A 34 -2.74 5.92 4.63
C THR A 34 -2.12 4.55 4.81
N VAL A 35 -0.80 4.49 4.80
CA VAL A 35 -0.06 3.25 5.02
C VAL A 35 0.78 3.40 6.27
N GLU A 36 0.66 2.43 7.15
CA GLU A 36 1.36 2.46 8.43
C GLU A 36 2.18 1.19 8.60
N LYS A 37 3.41 1.36 9.10
CA LYS A 37 4.28 0.25 9.48
C LYS A 37 4.93 0.63 10.80
N ASP A 38 4.80 -0.23 11.79
CA ASP A 38 5.24 0.05 13.17
C ASP A 38 4.55 1.32 13.65
N ASP A 39 5.29 2.34 14.04
CA ASP A 39 4.70 3.58 14.55
C ASP A 39 4.73 4.71 13.52
N GLU A 40 5.08 4.41 12.27
CA GLU A 40 5.17 5.41 11.23
C GLU A 40 4.03 5.28 10.24
N SER A 41 3.44 6.40 9.84
CA SER A 41 2.39 6.40 8.82
C SER A 41 2.73 7.41 7.74
N VAL A 42 2.35 7.09 6.51
CA VAL A 42 2.60 7.93 5.35
C VAL A 42 1.37 7.97 4.46
N ASP A 43 1.35 8.95 3.57
CA ASP A 43 0.31 9.05 2.54
C ASP A 43 0.52 7.93 1.52
N GLY A 44 -0.50 7.10 1.34
CA GLY A 44 -0.45 5.99 0.38
C GLY A 44 -0.45 6.42 -1.07
N LYS A 45 -0.60 7.72 -1.34
CA LYS A 45 -0.51 8.29 -2.68
C LYS A 45 0.82 9.02 -2.90
N SER A 46 1.81 8.78 -2.03
CA SER A 46 3.13 9.37 -2.12
C SER A 46 4.18 8.28 -2.31
N ILE A 47 4.87 8.30 -3.45
CA ILE A 47 5.94 7.34 -3.72
C ILE A 47 7.06 7.47 -2.69
N MET A 48 7.48 8.71 -2.39
CA MET A 48 8.52 8.94 -1.40
C MET A 48 8.10 8.46 -0.01
N GLY A 49 6.84 8.74 0.36
CA GLY A 49 6.34 8.30 1.65
C GLY A 49 6.44 6.79 1.81
N LEU A 50 6.01 6.04 0.80
CA LEU A 50 6.06 4.58 0.84
C LEU A 50 7.50 4.07 0.92
N MET A 51 8.41 4.69 0.19
CA MET A 51 9.81 4.28 0.23
C MET A 51 10.47 4.57 1.57
N MET A 52 10.04 5.65 2.23
CA MET A 52 10.59 6.01 3.54
C MET A 52 10.17 5.04 4.65
N LEU A 53 9.09 4.30 4.46
CA LEU A 53 8.70 3.28 5.43
C LEU A 53 9.63 2.08 5.43
N ALA A 54 10.46 1.92 4.41
CA ALA A 54 11.41 0.82 4.32
C ALA A 54 10.75 -0.55 4.53
N VAL A 55 9.72 -0.83 3.74
CA VAL A 55 8.96 -2.07 3.86
C VAL A 55 9.67 -3.18 3.10
N GLY A 56 10.11 -4.20 3.83
CA GLY A 56 10.77 -5.37 3.23
C GLY A 56 9.84 -6.56 3.09
N CYS A 57 10.38 -7.64 2.53
CA CYS A 57 9.66 -8.91 2.39
C CYS A 57 9.28 -9.43 3.77
N GLY A 58 8.03 -9.83 3.92
CA GLY A 58 7.52 -10.35 5.19
C GLY A 58 6.97 -9.29 6.12
N ALA A 59 7.17 -8.01 5.80
CA ALA A 59 6.65 -6.93 6.65
C ALA A 59 5.14 -6.83 6.52
N VAL A 60 4.48 -6.51 7.62
CA VAL A 60 3.04 -6.28 7.66
C VAL A 60 2.80 -4.79 7.65
N ILE A 61 1.97 -4.34 6.72
CA ILE A 61 1.56 -2.94 6.65
C ILE A 61 0.08 -2.84 6.94
N LYS A 62 -0.32 -1.72 7.51
CA LYS A 62 -1.72 -1.42 7.81
C LYS A 62 -2.16 -0.35 6.82
N VAL A 63 -3.12 -0.69 5.99
CA VAL A 63 -3.61 0.22 4.95
C VAL A 63 -5.01 0.68 5.31
N THR A 64 -5.20 1.97 5.41
CA THR A 64 -6.48 2.58 5.73
C THR A 64 -6.95 3.40 4.55
N ALA A 65 -8.20 3.20 4.15
CA ALA A 65 -8.85 4.03 3.14
C ALA A 65 -10.05 4.73 3.77
N ASP A 66 -10.24 5.98 3.43
CA ASP A 66 -11.32 6.81 3.98
C ASP A 66 -11.93 7.63 2.87
N GLY A 67 -13.16 7.28 2.48
CA GLY A 67 -13.85 7.98 1.42
C GLY A 67 -14.97 7.16 0.81
N PRO A 68 -15.59 7.69 -0.27
CA PRO A 68 -16.78 7.06 -0.85
C PRO A 68 -16.53 5.70 -1.48
N ASP A 69 -15.28 5.42 -1.90
CA ASP A 69 -14.91 4.16 -2.55
C ASP A 69 -13.86 3.39 -1.74
N GLU A 70 -13.90 3.52 -0.41
CA GLU A 70 -12.85 2.97 0.44
C GLU A 70 -12.74 1.44 0.37
N GLU A 71 -13.86 0.74 0.24
CA GLU A 71 -13.80 -0.72 0.18
C GLU A 71 -13.18 -1.21 -1.13
N GLU A 72 -13.55 -0.60 -2.24
CA GLU A 72 -12.97 -0.92 -3.55
C GLU A 72 -11.49 -0.58 -3.58
N THR A 73 -11.12 0.53 -2.95
CA THR A 73 -9.72 0.95 -2.84
C THR A 73 -8.89 -0.11 -2.14
N LEU A 74 -9.36 -0.57 -0.98
CA LEU A 74 -8.62 -1.58 -0.23
C LEU A 74 -8.57 -2.91 -0.96
N GLN A 75 -9.64 -3.28 -1.65
CA GLN A 75 -9.65 -4.52 -2.42
C GLN A 75 -8.58 -4.47 -3.53
N ALA A 76 -8.51 -3.37 -4.25
CA ALA A 76 -7.53 -3.21 -5.32
C ALA A 76 -6.10 -3.23 -4.79
N LEU A 77 -5.84 -2.56 -3.66
CA LEU A 77 -4.51 -2.53 -3.06
C LEU A 77 -4.13 -3.89 -2.49
N GLN A 78 -5.09 -4.59 -1.90
CA GLN A 78 -4.85 -5.93 -1.40
C GLN A 78 -4.43 -6.87 -2.52
N GLU A 79 -5.13 -6.83 -3.65
CA GLU A 79 -4.79 -7.67 -4.80
C GLU A 79 -3.39 -7.37 -5.31
N LEU A 80 -3.02 -6.10 -5.34
CA LEU A 80 -1.70 -5.70 -5.79
C LEU A 80 -0.61 -6.24 -4.86
N VAL A 81 -0.78 -6.06 -3.55
CA VAL A 81 0.21 -6.47 -2.55
C VAL A 81 0.31 -7.99 -2.48
N GLU A 82 -0.83 -8.69 -2.44
CA GLU A 82 -0.86 -10.15 -2.37
C GLU A 82 -0.37 -10.79 -3.67
N GLY A 83 -0.50 -10.08 -4.78
CA GLY A 83 0.05 -10.52 -6.06
C GLY A 83 1.52 -10.19 -6.22
N LYS A 84 2.21 -9.80 -5.16
CA LYS A 84 3.64 -9.48 -5.14
C LYS A 84 4.00 -8.36 -6.11
N PHE A 85 3.07 -7.44 -6.36
CA PHE A 85 3.25 -6.34 -7.31
C PHE A 85 3.64 -6.84 -8.72
N GLY A 86 3.27 -8.07 -9.04
CA GLY A 86 3.64 -8.67 -10.33
C GLY A 86 5.09 -9.09 -10.45
N GLU A 87 5.85 -9.09 -9.34
CA GLU A 87 7.23 -9.56 -9.31
C GLU A 87 7.38 -10.71 -8.31
N ASP A 88 8.53 -11.31 -8.25
CA ASP A 88 8.76 -12.47 -7.37
C ASP A 88 8.88 -12.10 -5.89
#